data_018bc4f608e245630d6dd0f0363579e7
#
_entry.id   018bc4f608e245630d6dd0f0363579e7
#
_cell.length_a   1.000
_cell.length_b   1.000
_cell.length_c   1.000
_cell.angle_alpha   90.00
_cell.angle_beta   90.00
_cell.angle_gamma   90.00
#
_symmetry.space_group_name_H-M   'P 1'
#
loop_
_entity.id
_entity.type
_entity.pdbx_description
1 polymer ?
#
loop_
_entity_poly.entity_id
_entity_poly.type
_entity_poly.pdbx_seq_one_letter_code
_entity_poly.pdbx_strand_id
1 'polypeptide(L)'
;MNFLSDFQAGLGIALQFDNLLYCFAGVALGTVIGMLPGIGALSTISMLLPLTFYMEPTGAIIMLAGIFYGAQYGGSTASILMNIPGTATNAVTCLDGYPMAKNGRAGVALGMTTIVSFIGGSFSILLLMFLAPLIADVAISFQAPEYFAVILFGLVAASTMASGSVVKGLAMVTVGIVLGLVGLDLNTGVPRFQFGFVEMSDGLSIVALAMGLFGVAEILYNLMNTDGSPFKVQDVTMRSLMPTRQDVKTATAPTIRGMIIGAACGILPGTGATIASFLSYATEKRLSRHPEKFGTGIIEGIAAPEAANNASVQSAFIPTLSLGIPGDAVMAVMLGALMIHGIAPGPALVTQQPELFWGLIMSFWIGNLFLLLLNLPLIGLFVRILKIPYDALYIAMLVFICLGVYSIRNNVFDIFVVVFFGIVGVAMILGRYPAAPLLLGFLLGPMLEENMRRALLVSRGDFSIFVHG
;
A
#
# COMPACT_ATOMS: atom_id res chain seq x y z
N MET A 1 -21.34 -18.34 8.52
CA MET A 1 -19.91 -18.72 8.49
C MET A 1 -19.50 -19.31 9.82
N ASN A 2 -18.75 -20.40 9.81
CA ASN A 2 -18.25 -21.02 11.05
C ASN A 2 -16.81 -20.50 11.26
N PHE A 3 -16.67 -19.40 12.01
CA PHE A 3 -15.40 -18.68 12.20
C PHE A 3 -14.21 -19.59 12.51
N LEU A 4 -14.44 -20.64 13.33
CA LEU A 4 -13.37 -21.56 13.72
C LEU A 4 -12.89 -22.45 12.57
N SER A 5 -13.82 -22.93 11.72
CA SER A 5 -13.47 -23.75 10.55
C SER A 5 -12.75 -22.91 9.49
N ASP A 6 -13.22 -21.68 9.27
CA ASP A 6 -12.65 -20.77 8.30
C ASP A 6 -11.24 -20.32 8.72
N PHE A 7 -11.05 -20.05 10.02
CA PHE A 7 -9.75 -19.78 10.62
C PHE A 7 -8.77 -20.96 10.44
N GLN A 8 -9.21 -22.20 10.71
CA GLN A 8 -8.36 -23.38 10.55
C GLN A 8 -8.00 -23.63 9.08
N ALA A 9 -8.94 -23.47 8.17
CA ALA A 9 -8.69 -23.59 6.74
C ALA A 9 -7.69 -22.54 6.25
N GLY A 10 -7.89 -21.28 6.63
CA GLY A 10 -6.97 -20.18 6.30
C GLY A 10 -5.56 -20.40 6.84
N LEU A 11 -5.45 -20.88 8.09
CA LEU A 11 -4.15 -21.22 8.69
C LEU A 11 -3.46 -22.35 7.93
N GLY A 12 -4.21 -23.39 7.53
CA GLY A 12 -3.70 -24.48 6.71
C GLY A 12 -3.14 -24.01 5.38
N ILE A 13 -3.80 -23.05 4.72
CA ILE A 13 -3.35 -22.45 3.46
C ILE A 13 -2.10 -21.59 3.69
N ALA A 14 -2.12 -20.72 4.69
CA ALA A 14 -0.99 -19.82 4.96
C ALA A 14 0.28 -20.59 5.39
N LEU A 15 0.15 -21.78 6.00
CA LEU A 15 1.25 -22.64 6.40
C LEU A 15 1.76 -23.58 5.29
N GLN A 16 1.15 -23.60 4.11
CA GLN A 16 1.72 -24.31 2.96
C GLN A 16 3.11 -23.77 2.64
N PHE A 17 4.02 -24.65 2.27
CA PHE A 17 5.42 -24.30 2.06
C PHE A 17 5.61 -23.16 1.06
N ASP A 18 4.89 -23.20 -0.07
CA ASP A 18 4.97 -22.17 -1.11
C ASP A 18 4.47 -20.82 -0.59
N ASN A 19 3.34 -20.79 0.14
CA ASN A 19 2.78 -19.57 0.72
C ASN A 19 3.68 -19.00 1.82
N LEU A 20 4.32 -19.85 2.64
CA LEU A 20 5.34 -19.41 3.60
C LEU A 20 6.55 -18.80 2.90
N LEU A 21 7.02 -19.43 1.81
CA LEU A 21 8.14 -18.93 1.03
C LEU A 21 7.79 -17.57 0.38
N TYR A 22 6.62 -17.44 -0.22
CA TYR A 22 6.15 -16.18 -0.82
C TYR A 22 5.94 -15.09 0.24
N CYS A 23 5.39 -15.43 1.39
CA CYS A 23 5.25 -14.50 2.51
C CYS A 23 6.62 -14.01 2.99
N PHE A 24 7.56 -14.92 3.23
CA PHE A 24 8.92 -14.59 3.64
C PHE A 24 9.64 -13.74 2.59
N ALA A 25 9.58 -14.14 1.32
CA ALA A 25 10.18 -13.40 0.21
C ALA A 25 9.61 -11.98 0.10
N GLY A 26 8.27 -11.85 0.17
CA GLY A 26 7.59 -10.56 0.14
C GLY A 26 8.02 -9.65 1.27
N VAL A 27 8.00 -10.15 2.51
CA VAL A 27 8.40 -9.42 3.70
C VAL A 27 9.87 -9.01 3.66
N ALA A 28 10.76 -9.90 3.22
CA ALA A 28 12.19 -9.64 3.12
C ALA A 28 12.48 -8.58 2.02
N LEU A 29 11.90 -8.77 0.84
CA LEU A 29 12.03 -7.81 -0.27
C LEU A 29 11.46 -6.44 0.12
N GLY A 30 10.26 -6.42 0.72
CA GLY A 30 9.66 -5.19 1.22
C GLY A 30 10.57 -4.47 2.22
N THR A 31 11.11 -5.20 3.20
CA THR A 31 12.03 -4.63 4.20
C THR A 31 13.28 -4.05 3.55
N VAL A 32 13.90 -4.78 2.61
CA VAL A 32 15.08 -4.29 1.87
C VAL A 32 14.77 -3.01 1.10
N ILE A 33 13.69 -3.01 0.34
CA ILE A 33 13.31 -1.90 -0.53
C ILE A 33 12.84 -0.69 0.27
N GLY A 34 12.11 -0.93 1.35
CA GLY A 34 11.72 0.15 2.26
C GLY A 34 12.91 0.87 2.90
N MET A 35 14.07 0.20 3.03
CA MET A 35 15.31 0.83 3.48
C MET A 35 15.96 1.70 2.40
N LEU A 36 15.65 1.47 1.12
CA LEU A 36 16.24 2.21 0.02
C LEU A 36 15.42 3.49 -0.23
N PRO A 37 15.94 4.68 0.11
CA PRO A 37 15.20 5.92 -0.10
C PRO A 37 14.87 6.13 -1.57
N GLY A 38 13.65 6.57 -1.83
CA GLY A 38 13.20 6.83 -3.20
C GLY A 38 12.67 5.61 -3.94
N ILE A 39 12.55 4.44 -3.29
CA ILE A 39 11.90 3.26 -3.86
C ILE A 39 10.82 2.83 -2.87
N GLY A 40 9.61 3.36 -3.01
CA GLY A 40 8.52 3.06 -2.09
C GLY A 40 7.89 1.67 -2.33
N ALA A 41 7.04 1.25 -1.38
CA ALA A 41 6.26 0.01 -1.51
C ALA A 41 5.41 -0.02 -2.79
N LEU A 42 4.85 1.12 -3.17
CA LEU A 42 4.00 1.28 -4.35
C LEU A 42 4.76 0.95 -5.64
N SER A 43 5.94 1.55 -5.81
CA SER A 43 6.82 1.28 -6.96
C SER A 43 7.22 -0.18 -7.02
N THR A 44 7.58 -0.76 -5.88
CA THR A 44 8.02 -2.15 -5.79
C THR A 44 6.91 -3.14 -6.14
N ILE A 45 5.72 -2.96 -5.57
CA ILE A 45 4.57 -3.80 -5.87
C ILE A 45 4.22 -3.68 -7.36
N SER A 46 4.18 -2.45 -7.89
CA SER A 46 3.94 -2.23 -9.31
C SER A 46 4.96 -2.97 -10.19
N MET A 47 6.26 -2.93 -9.83
CA MET A 47 7.32 -3.60 -10.57
C MET A 47 7.26 -5.13 -10.51
N LEU A 48 6.82 -5.69 -9.39
CA LEU A 48 6.73 -7.13 -9.21
C LEU A 48 5.38 -7.71 -9.64
N LEU A 49 4.42 -6.86 -9.93
CA LEU A 49 3.08 -7.27 -10.36
C LEU A 49 3.11 -8.24 -11.57
N PRO A 50 3.93 -8.03 -12.61
CA PRO A 50 4.03 -9.00 -13.72
C PRO A 50 4.54 -10.37 -13.30
N LEU A 51 5.45 -10.43 -12.33
CA LEU A 51 5.98 -11.69 -11.83
C LEU A 51 4.88 -12.53 -11.19
N THR A 52 3.92 -11.87 -10.53
CA THR A 52 2.81 -12.55 -9.87
C THR A 52 1.87 -13.25 -10.85
N PHE A 53 1.83 -12.85 -12.10
CA PHE A 53 0.98 -13.47 -13.12
C PHE A 53 1.27 -14.97 -13.33
N TYR A 54 2.51 -15.38 -13.09
CA TYR A 54 2.94 -16.79 -13.20
C TYR A 54 2.82 -17.55 -11.88
N MET A 55 2.28 -16.93 -10.83
CA MET A 55 2.16 -17.52 -9.51
C MET A 55 0.71 -17.95 -9.24
N GLU A 56 0.55 -18.85 -8.29
CA GLU A 56 -0.74 -19.17 -7.72
C GLU A 56 -1.36 -17.90 -7.08
N PRO A 57 -2.65 -17.59 -7.33
CA PRO A 57 -3.26 -16.34 -6.91
C PRO A 57 -3.06 -15.99 -5.43
N THR A 58 -3.27 -17.00 -4.55
CA THR A 58 -3.12 -16.79 -3.10
C THR A 58 -1.70 -16.42 -2.72
N GLY A 59 -0.71 -17.15 -3.23
CA GLY A 59 0.71 -16.89 -2.98
C GLY A 59 1.16 -15.53 -3.54
N ALA A 60 0.65 -15.15 -4.72
CA ALA A 60 0.91 -13.87 -5.34
C ALA A 60 0.46 -12.70 -4.44
N ILE A 61 -0.78 -12.74 -3.97
CA ILE A 61 -1.33 -11.69 -3.11
C ILE A 61 -0.65 -11.66 -1.74
N ILE A 62 -0.32 -12.82 -1.17
CA ILE A 62 0.47 -12.94 0.06
C ILE A 62 1.83 -12.26 -0.09
N MET A 63 2.54 -12.50 -1.20
CA MET A 63 3.84 -11.89 -1.47
C MET A 63 3.73 -10.37 -1.61
N LEU A 64 2.79 -9.87 -2.40
CA LEU A 64 2.59 -8.43 -2.59
C LEU A 64 2.21 -7.72 -1.28
N ALA A 65 1.33 -8.32 -0.48
CA ALA A 65 0.99 -7.82 0.85
C ALA A 65 2.23 -7.79 1.75
N GLY A 66 3.06 -8.86 1.73
CA GLY A 66 4.33 -8.92 2.44
C GLY A 66 5.27 -7.76 2.09
N ILE A 67 5.37 -7.42 0.81
CA ILE A 67 6.14 -6.26 0.35
C ILE A 67 5.59 -4.97 0.95
N PHE A 68 4.27 -4.79 0.98
CA PHE A 68 3.66 -3.58 1.48
C PHE A 68 3.99 -3.31 2.95
N TYR A 69 3.70 -4.27 3.83
CA TYR A 69 3.99 -4.05 5.24
C TYR A 69 5.49 -4.20 5.59
N GLY A 70 6.25 -4.99 4.82
CA GLY A 70 7.71 -5.06 4.95
C GLY A 70 8.39 -3.73 4.69
N ALA A 71 7.93 -2.99 3.67
CA ALA A 71 8.49 -1.68 3.32
C ALA A 71 8.30 -0.63 4.43
N GLN A 72 7.27 -0.74 5.26
CA GLN A 72 7.08 0.17 6.39
C GLN A 72 8.18 0.00 7.44
N TYR A 73 8.54 -1.23 7.76
CA TYR A 73 9.63 -1.53 8.71
C TYR A 73 10.99 -1.10 8.15
N GLY A 74 11.26 -1.40 6.87
CA GLY A 74 12.48 -0.96 6.21
C GLY A 74 12.60 0.57 6.19
N GLY A 75 11.50 1.26 5.88
CA GLY A 75 11.44 2.71 5.83
C GLY A 75 11.74 3.38 7.17
N SER A 76 11.27 2.82 8.27
CA SER A 76 11.61 3.28 9.62
C SER A 76 13.12 3.17 9.90
N THR A 77 13.74 2.08 9.44
CA THR A 77 15.19 1.87 9.58
C THR A 77 15.99 2.96 8.87
N ALA A 78 15.65 3.30 7.63
CA ALA A 78 16.29 4.39 6.89
C ALA A 78 16.06 5.76 7.58
N SER A 79 14.83 6.02 8.03
CA SER A 79 14.47 7.25 8.73
C SER A 79 15.31 7.47 10.00
N ILE A 80 15.50 6.42 10.80
CA ILE A 80 16.25 6.47 12.05
C ILE A 80 17.76 6.63 11.81
N LEU A 81 18.31 5.87 10.86
CA LEU A 81 19.76 5.80 10.67
C LEU A 81 20.31 6.91 9.79
N MET A 82 19.54 7.37 8.79
CA MET A 82 20.02 8.28 7.76
C MET A 82 19.29 9.63 7.72
N ASN A 83 18.21 9.79 8.49
CA ASN A 83 17.30 10.95 8.39
C ASN A 83 16.67 11.14 7.00
N ILE A 84 16.51 10.03 6.29
CA ILE A 84 15.87 10.01 4.97
C ILE A 84 14.73 9.01 5.06
N PRO A 85 13.47 9.45 4.85
CA PRO A 85 12.36 8.54 4.93
C PRO A 85 12.42 7.52 3.79
N GLY A 86 12.38 6.23 4.11
CA GLY A 86 12.30 5.17 3.10
C GLY A 86 10.93 5.15 2.40
N THR A 87 9.88 5.51 3.13
CA THR A 87 8.54 5.73 2.59
C THR A 87 7.96 7.05 3.12
N ALA A 88 6.95 7.61 2.46
CA ALA A 88 6.32 8.85 2.91
C ALA A 88 5.75 8.76 4.33
N THR A 89 5.29 7.58 4.73
CA THR A 89 4.74 7.32 6.07
C THR A 89 5.78 7.45 7.18
N ASN A 90 7.03 7.11 6.88
CA ASN A 90 8.15 7.14 7.84
C ASN A 90 8.82 8.51 7.94
N ALA A 91 8.36 9.52 7.20
CA ALA A 91 8.91 10.87 7.28
C ALA A 91 8.77 11.47 8.70
N VAL A 92 7.68 11.15 9.39
CA VAL A 92 7.47 11.52 10.80
C VAL A 92 8.51 10.89 11.73
N THR A 93 8.90 9.65 11.44
CA THR A 93 9.90 8.92 12.24
C THR A 93 11.27 9.58 12.20
N CYS A 94 11.60 10.34 11.15
CA CYS A 94 12.82 11.15 11.10
C CYS A 94 12.89 12.18 12.23
N LEU A 95 11.75 12.74 12.66
CA LEU A 95 11.69 13.86 13.60
C LEU A 95 12.29 13.51 14.97
N ASP A 96 12.03 12.31 15.48
CA ASP A 96 12.56 11.87 16.77
C ASP A 96 13.50 10.66 16.64
N GLY A 97 13.32 9.80 15.65
CA GLY A 97 14.14 8.61 15.45
C GLY A 97 15.59 8.94 15.14
N TYR A 98 15.84 9.87 14.23
CA TYR A 98 17.20 10.30 13.91
C TYR A 98 17.89 11.07 15.05
N PRO A 99 17.26 12.02 15.74
CA PRO A 99 17.82 12.58 16.96
C PRO A 99 18.13 11.52 18.02
N MET A 100 17.29 10.49 18.22
CA MET A 100 17.63 9.37 19.09
C MET A 100 18.92 8.66 18.64
N ALA A 101 19.06 8.41 17.35
CA ALA A 101 20.26 7.79 16.80
C ALA A 101 21.50 8.66 17.04
N LYS A 102 21.43 9.97 16.81
CA LYS A 102 22.50 10.93 17.11
C LYS A 102 22.90 10.93 18.59
N ASN A 103 21.93 10.75 19.47
CA ASN A 103 22.14 10.66 20.92
C ASN A 103 22.66 9.26 21.36
N GLY A 104 23.13 8.42 20.43
CA GLY A 104 23.67 7.09 20.72
C GLY A 104 22.62 6.02 21.02
N ARG A 105 21.34 6.29 20.78
CA ARG A 105 20.21 5.39 21.05
C ARG A 105 19.58 4.80 19.78
N ALA A 106 20.36 4.69 18.68
CA ALA A 106 19.88 4.15 17.40
C ALA A 106 19.27 2.74 17.56
N GLY A 107 19.95 1.87 18.30
CA GLY A 107 19.44 0.51 18.56
C GLY A 107 18.09 0.52 19.28
N VAL A 108 17.95 1.30 20.34
CA VAL A 108 16.68 1.42 21.09
C VAL A 108 15.57 1.96 20.19
N ALA A 109 15.85 2.93 19.33
CA ALA A 109 14.88 3.44 18.38
C ALA A 109 14.40 2.34 17.41
N LEU A 110 15.33 1.60 16.79
CA LEU A 110 15.03 0.49 15.88
C LEU A 110 14.26 -0.65 16.57
N GLY A 111 14.69 -1.04 17.76
CA GLY A 111 14.00 -2.09 18.51
C GLY A 111 12.58 -1.68 18.91
N MET A 112 12.43 -0.42 19.36
CA MET A 112 11.11 0.09 19.76
C MET A 112 10.19 0.22 18.55
N THR A 113 10.64 0.79 17.43
CA THR A 113 9.80 0.87 16.21
C THR A 113 9.34 -0.51 15.76
N THR A 114 10.22 -1.52 15.76
CA THR A 114 9.85 -2.89 15.41
C THR A 114 8.78 -3.46 16.34
N ILE A 115 8.90 -3.27 17.66
CA ILE A 115 7.94 -3.78 18.64
C ILE A 115 6.58 -3.09 18.51
N VAL A 116 6.54 -1.76 18.43
CA VAL A 116 5.27 -1.02 18.36
C VAL A 116 4.59 -1.20 17.00
N SER A 117 5.34 -1.37 15.92
CA SER A 117 4.82 -1.73 14.59
C SER A 117 4.17 -3.11 14.60
N PHE A 118 4.82 -4.09 15.24
CA PHE A 118 4.24 -5.43 15.44
C PHE A 118 2.92 -5.36 16.22
N ILE A 119 2.87 -4.58 17.30
CA ILE A 119 1.65 -4.42 18.10
C ILE A 119 0.54 -3.74 17.29
N GLY A 120 0.87 -2.64 16.59
CA GLY A 120 -0.09 -1.93 15.74
C GLY A 120 -0.63 -2.78 14.60
N GLY A 121 0.24 -3.49 13.90
CA GLY A 121 -0.13 -4.45 12.86
C GLY A 121 -1.02 -5.57 13.39
N SER A 122 -0.61 -6.22 14.51
CA SER A 122 -1.39 -7.30 15.16
C SER A 122 -2.79 -6.85 15.56
N PHE A 123 -2.92 -5.65 16.12
CA PHE A 123 -4.22 -5.07 16.48
C PHE A 123 -5.13 -4.93 15.24
N SER A 124 -4.61 -4.41 14.15
CA SER A 124 -5.39 -4.23 12.93
C SER A 124 -5.67 -5.52 12.17
N ILE A 125 -4.80 -6.54 12.27
CA ILE A 125 -5.11 -7.89 11.76
C ILE A 125 -6.31 -8.47 12.52
N LEU A 126 -6.38 -8.31 13.84
CA LEU A 126 -7.57 -8.71 14.62
C LEU A 126 -8.82 -7.96 14.14
N LEU A 127 -8.73 -6.64 13.95
CA LEU A 127 -9.86 -5.88 13.41
C LEU A 127 -10.28 -6.38 12.03
N LEU A 128 -9.33 -6.67 11.14
CA LEU A 128 -9.60 -7.22 9.81
C LEU A 128 -10.35 -8.54 9.90
N MET A 129 -9.95 -9.45 10.78
CA MET A 129 -10.59 -10.75 10.97
C MET A 129 -12.07 -10.63 11.36
N PHE A 130 -12.42 -9.63 12.17
CA PHE A 130 -13.79 -9.46 12.66
C PHE A 130 -14.62 -8.53 11.79
N LEU A 131 -14.04 -7.40 11.33
CA LEU A 131 -14.80 -6.37 10.63
C LEU A 131 -15.00 -6.68 9.14
N ALA A 132 -14.01 -7.30 8.46
CA ALA A 132 -14.14 -7.50 7.03
C ALA A 132 -15.28 -8.48 6.66
N PRO A 133 -15.47 -9.62 7.33
CA PRO A 133 -16.65 -10.48 7.09
C PRO A 133 -17.96 -9.76 7.40
N LEU A 134 -18.02 -9.01 8.52
CA LEU A 134 -19.22 -8.27 8.92
C LEU A 134 -19.61 -7.22 7.87
N ILE A 135 -18.63 -6.48 7.35
CA ILE A 135 -18.87 -5.46 6.32
C ILE A 135 -19.29 -6.15 5.00
N ALA A 136 -18.66 -7.27 4.65
CA ALA A 136 -19.01 -8.04 3.46
C ALA A 136 -20.46 -8.56 3.53
N ASP A 137 -20.90 -9.08 4.68
CA ASP A 137 -22.29 -9.55 4.89
C ASP A 137 -23.31 -8.42 4.67
N VAL A 138 -23.02 -7.22 5.12
CA VAL A 138 -23.86 -6.04 4.85
C VAL A 138 -23.82 -5.68 3.36
N ALA A 139 -22.65 -5.72 2.74
CA ALA A 139 -22.44 -5.35 1.34
C ALA A 139 -23.06 -6.33 0.35
N ILE A 140 -23.35 -7.58 0.73
CA ILE A 140 -24.09 -8.54 -0.11
C ILE A 140 -25.51 -8.05 -0.43
N SER A 141 -26.11 -7.26 0.45
CA SER A 141 -27.43 -6.67 0.22
C SER A 141 -27.44 -5.51 -0.78
N PHE A 142 -26.25 -5.02 -1.18
CA PHE A 142 -26.12 -3.92 -2.11
C PHE A 142 -26.50 -4.35 -3.53
N GLN A 143 -27.24 -3.48 -4.19
CA GLN A 143 -27.59 -3.59 -5.60
C GLN A 143 -26.76 -2.59 -6.45
N ALA A 144 -27.06 -2.45 -7.71
CA ALA A 144 -26.32 -1.56 -8.60
C ALA A 144 -26.29 -0.08 -8.16
N PRO A 145 -27.38 0.51 -7.61
CA PRO A 145 -27.36 1.89 -7.10
C PRO A 145 -26.39 2.08 -5.92
N GLU A 146 -26.41 1.13 -4.95
CA GLU A 146 -25.55 1.19 -3.79
C GLU A 146 -24.07 1.00 -4.19
N TYR A 147 -23.77 0.05 -5.08
CA TYR A 147 -22.41 -0.10 -5.62
C TYR A 147 -21.95 1.16 -6.36
N PHE A 148 -22.81 1.78 -7.16
CA PHE A 148 -22.48 3.07 -7.78
C PHE A 148 -22.12 4.13 -6.74
N ALA A 149 -22.96 4.28 -5.71
CA ALA A 149 -22.75 5.26 -4.63
C ALA A 149 -21.43 4.99 -3.87
N VAL A 150 -21.15 3.73 -3.55
CA VAL A 150 -19.94 3.30 -2.83
C VAL A 150 -18.68 3.55 -3.68
N ILE A 151 -18.71 3.22 -4.98
CA ILE A 151 -17.59 3.46 -5.91
C ILE A 151 -17.39 4.98 -6.08
N LEU A 152 -18.45 5.75 -6.24
CA LEU A 152 -18.38 7.21 -6.34
C LEU A 152 -17.78 7.83 -5.07
N PHE A 153 -18.22 7.36 -3.89
CA PHE A 153 -17.62 7.76 -2.62
C PHE A 153 -16.13 7.44 -2.56
N GLY A 154 -15.71 6.22 -2.98
CA GLY A 154 -14.31 5.83 -3.05
C GLY A 154 -13.47 6.73 -3.98
N LEU A 155 -14.02 7.10 -5.14
CA LEU A 155 -13.38 8.01 -6.10
C LEU A 155 -13.25 9.45 -5.54
N VAL A 156 -14.30 9.95 -4.89
CA VAL A 156 -14.25 11.26 -4.23
C VAL A 156 -13.26 11.24 -3.06
N ALA A 157 -13.28 10.19 -2.24
CA ALA A 157 -12.33 10.02 -1.15
C ALA A 157 -10.87 9.95 -1.68
N ALA A 158 -10.64 9.28 -2.81
CA ALA A 158 -9.33 9.25 -3.48
C ALA A 158 -8.80 10.65 -3.85
N SER A 159 -9.69 11.59 -4.16
CA SER A 159 -9.28 12.98 -4.43
C SER A 159 -8.65 13.66 -3.21
N THR A 160 -9.00 13.23 -1.99
CA THR A 160 -8.45 13.75 -0.74
C THR A 160 -7.03 13.23 -0.47
N MET A 161 -6.60 12.15 -1.16
CA MET A 161 -5.22 11.64 -1.12
C MET A 161 -4.24 12.62 -1.78
N ALA A 162 -4.75 13.63 -2.49
CA ALA A 162 -3.95 14.66 -3.10
C ALA A 162 -3.36 15.58 -2.02
N SER A 163 -2.06 15.48 -1.76
CA SER A 163 -1.35 16.42 -0.91
C SER A 163 -1.49 17.83 -1.49
N GLY A 164 -2.32 18.65 -0.88
CA GLY A 164 -2.43 20.11 -1.12
C GLY A 164 -3.60 20.59 -1.96
N SER A 165 -4.22 19.81 -2.85
CA SER A 165 -5.35 20.29 -3.67
C SER A 165 -6.32 19.20 -4.08
N VAL A 166 -7.50 19.19 -3.47
CA VAL A 166 -8.61 18.28 -3.80
C VAL A 166 -9.02 18.43 -5.29
N VAL A 167 -8.93 19.65 -5.84
CA VAL A 167 -9.24 19.91 -7.25
C VAL A 167 -8.30 19.14 -8.19
N LYS A 168 -6.99 19.11 -7.88
CA LYS A 168 -6.04 18.28 -8.63
C LYS A 168 -6.33 16.79 -8.49
N GLY A 169 -6.73 16.35 -7.29
CA GLY A 169 -7.16 14.97 -7.05
C GLY A 169 -8.37 14.59 -7.90
N LEU A 170 -9.43 15.40 -7.91
CA LEU A 170 -10.63 15.18 -8.74
C LEU A 170 -10.30 15.20 -10.24
N ALA A 171 -9.44 16.13 -10.69
CA ALA A 171 -8.99 16.16 -12.08
C ALA A 171 -8.28 14.83 -12.46
N MET A 172 -7.43 14.32 -11.58
CA MET A 172 -6.72 13.06 -11.84
C MET A 172 -7.64 11.84 -11.79
N VAL A 173 -8.63 11.81 -10.90
CA VAL A 173 -9.70 10.79 -10.91
C VAL A 173 -10.44 10.83 -12.26
N THR A 174 -10.83 12.00 -12.73
CA THR A 174 -11.54 12.15 -14.03
C THR A 174 -10.69 11.67 -15.20
N VAL A 175 -9.41 12.06 -15.24
CA VAL A 175 -8.47 11.56 -16.26
C VAL A 175 -8.34 10.05 -16.18
N GLY A 176 -8.25 9.49 -14.96
CA GLY A 176 -8.20 8.05 -14.73
C GLY A 176 -9.44 7.35 -15.27
N ILE A 177 -10.64 7.84 -14.98
CA ILE A 177 -11.91 7.28 -15.51
C ILE A 177 -11.87 7.26 -17.03
N VAL A 178 -11.49 8.35 -17.69
CA VAL A 178 -11.41 8.43 -19.16
C VAL A 178 -10.42 7.40 -19.71
N LEU A 179 -9.25 7.26 -19.07
CA LEU A 179 -8.26 6.24 -19.47
C LEU A 179 -8.78 4.80 -19.25
N GLY A 180 -9.56 4.56 -18.20
CA GLY A 180 -10.17 3.25 -17.91
C GLY A 180 -11.27 2.88 -18.92
N LEU A 181 -11.84 3.85 -19.62
CA LEU A 181 -12.85 3.64 -20.65
C LEU A 181 -12.27 3.46 -22.07
N VAL A 182 -10.95 3.46 -22.21
CA VAL A 182 -10.26 3.14 -23.48
C VAL A 182 -10.48 1.67 -23.82
N GLY A 183 -10.81 1.35 -25.06
CA GLY A 183 -11.01 -0.02 -25.53
C GLY A 183 -12.42 -0.26 -26.09
N LEU A 184 -12.86 -1.51 -26.06
CA LEU A 184 -14.21 -1.88 -26.49
C LEU A 184 -15.22 -1.71 -25.36
N ASP A 185 -16.31 -1.04 -25.63
CA ASP A 185 -17.47 -1.00 -24.72
C ASP A 185 -18.07 -2.40 -24.59
N LEU A 186 -18.06 -2.97 -23.39
CA LEU A 186 -18.54 -4.32 -23.10
C LEU A 186 -20.03 -4.51 -23.42
N ASN A 187 -20.86 -3.44 -23.40
CA ASN A 187 -22.30 -3.53 -23.65
C ASN A 187 -22.65 -3.37 -25.14
N THR A 188 -21.94 -2.51 -25.86
CA THR A 188 -22.25 -2.16 -27.25
C THR A 188 -21.27 -2.71 -28.28
N GLY A 189 -20.08 -3.16 -27.84
CA GLY A 189 -18.97 -3.57 -28.70
C GLY A 189 -18.34 -2.42 -29.52
N VAL A 190 -18.73 -1.17 -29.23
CA VAL A 190 -18.19 0.01 -29.95
C VAL A 190 -16.83 0.39 -29.41
N PRO A 191 -15.81 0.59 -30.27
CA PRO A 191 -14.49 1.04 -29.85
C PRO A 191 -14.51 2.48 -29.34
N ARG A 192 -13.84 2.71 -28.21
CA ARG A 192 -13.70 4.03 -27.57
C ARG A 192 -12.25 4.42 -27.43
N PHE A 193 -11.93 5.65 -27.78
CA PHE A 193 -10.62 6.27 -27.58
C PHE A 193 -9.43 5.45 -28.08
N GLN A 194 -9.62 4.66 -29.16
CA GLN A 194 -8.55 3.83 -29.73
C GLN A 194 -7.57 4.60 -30.62
N PHE A 195 -7.95 5.78 -31.10
CA PHE A 195 -7.13 6.66 -31.94
C PHE A 195 -6.45 5.97 -33.14
N GLY A 196 -7.03 4.87 -33.63
CA GLY A 196 -6.49 4.08 -34.73
C GLY A 196 -5.48 3.00 -34.35
N PHE A 197 -5.18 2.82 -33.06
CA PHE A 197 -4.30 1.75 -32.57
C PHE A 197 -5.13 0.51 -32.23
N VAL A 198 -4.90 -0.56 -32.94
CA VAL A 198 -5.61 -1.85 -32.72
C VAL A 198 -5.26 -2.44 -31.35
N GLU A 199 -4.04 -2.20 -30.88
CA GLU A 199 -3.54 -2.63 -29.57
C GLU A 199 -4.33 -2.04 -28.39
N MET A 200 -5.02 -0.91 -28.60
CA MET A 200 -5.90 -0.30 -27.63
C MET A 200 -7.30 -0.92 -27.56
N SER A 201 -7.62 -1.92 -28.41
CA SER A 201 -8.95 -2.56 -28.42
C SER A 201 -9.24 -3.27 -27.10
N ASP A 202 -8.23 -3.89 -26.50
CA ASP A 202 -8.32 -4.56 -25.18
C ASP A 202 -8.13 -3.60 -24.00
N GLY A 203 -8.12 -2.29 -24.24
CA GLY A 203 -7.84 -1.26 -23.26
C GLY A 203 -6.37 -1.15 -22.89
N LEU A 204 -6.07 -0.15 -22.07
CA LEU A 204 -4.72 0.04 -21.52
C LEU A 204 -4.43 -1.01 -20.45
N SER A 205 -3.19 -1.53 -20.42
CA SER A 205 -2.76 -2.42 -19.35
C SER A 205 -2.61 -1.66 -18.03
N ILE A 206 -3.33 -2.12 -17.00
CA ILE A 206 -3.19 -1.56 -15.64
C ILE A 206 -1.74 -1.69 -15.14
N VAL A 207 -1.07 -2.79 -15.50
CA VAL A 207 0.32 -3.03 -15.11
C VAL A 207 1.24 -2.01 -15.78
N ALA A 208 1.07 -1.78 -17.09
CA ALA A 208 1.87 -0.81 -17.81
C ALA A 208 1.65 0.61 -17.27
N LEU A 209 0.38 0.98 -16.97
CA LEU A 209 0.04 2.26 -16.37
C LEU A 209 0.70 2.43 -14.98
N ALA A 210 0.53 1.45 -14.09
CA ALA A 210 1.07 1.50 -12.73
C ALA A 210 2.61 1.53 -12.73
N MET A 211 3.25 0.68 -13.55
CA MET A 211 4.71 0.65 -13.68
C MET A 211 5.26 1.95 -14.25
N GLY A 212 4.58 2.55 -15.22
CA GLY A 212 4.95 3.86 -15.75
C GLY A 212 4.86 4.94 -14.68
N LEU A 213 3.67 5.13 -14.11
CA LEU A 213 3.39 6.22 -13.18
C LEU A 213 4.16 6.14 -11.85
N PHE A 214 4.43 4.93 -11.36
CA PHE A 214 5.06 4.76 -10.04
C PHE A 214 6.48 4.18 -10.15
N GLY A 215 6.73 3.19 -11.01
CA GLY A 215 8.05 2.58 -11.15
C GLY A 215 9.01 3.47 -11.92
N VAL A 216 8.75 3.68 -13.21
CA VAL A 216 9.65 4.45 -14.09
C VAL A 216 9.72 5.91 -13.70
N ALA A 217 8.57 6.53 -13.34
CA ALA A 217 8.54 7.93 -12.93
C ALA A 217 9.40 8.20 -11.70
N GLU A 218 9.35 7.32 -10.69
CA GLU A 218 10.14 7.46 -9.47
C GLU A 218 11.63 7.27 -9.73
N ILE A 219 12.01 6.27 -10.54
CA ILE A 219 13.40 6.06 -10.96
C ILE A 219 13.94 7.31 -11.67
N LEU A 220 13.21 7.82 -12.67
CA LEU A 220 13.64 9.00 -13.43
C LEU A 220 13.74 10.24 -12.53
N TYR A 221 12.76 10.46 -11.65
CA TYR A 221 12.76 11.59 -10.73
C TYR A 221 13.95 11.52 -9.77
N ASN A 222 14.26 10.34 -9.23
CA ASN A 222 15.38 10.15 -8.32
C ASN A 222 16.72 10.34 -9.04
N LEU A 223 16.89 9.84 -10.27
CA LEU A 223 18.09 10.07 -11.08
C LEU A 223 18.35 11.57 -11.34
N MET A 224 17.26 12.39 -11.45
CA MET A 224 17.39 13.84 -11.62
C MET A 224 17.81 14.58 -10.35
N ASN A 225 17.59 13.99 -9.15
CA ASN A 225 17.75 14.66 -7.87
C ASN A 225 18.79 13.99 -6.94
N THR A 226 19.58 13.03 -7.41
CA THR A 226 20.55 12.32 -6.57
C THR A 226 21.79 13.15 -6.35
N ASP A 227 21.98 13.67 -5.14
CA ASP A 227 23.25 14.13 -4.63
C ASP A 227 24.04 12.91 -4.14
N GLY A 228 25.03 12.46 -4.92
CA GLY A 228 25.79 11.22 -4.72
C GLY A 228 26.67 11.16 -3.45
N SER A 229 26.20 11.65 -2.33
CA SER A 229 26.96 11.64 -1.06
C SER A 229 26.85 10.27 -0.37
N PRO A 230 27.97 9.59 -0.07
CA PRO A 230 27.92 8.33 0.65
C PRO A 230 27.42 8.54 2.10
N PHE A 231 26.41 7.78 2.49
CA PHE A 231 25.85 7.84 3.84
C PHE A 231 26.77 7.18 4.86
N LYS A 232 26.97 7.85 6.01
CA LYS A 232 27.63 7.25 7.17
C LYS A 232 26.58 6.51 7.99
N VAL A 233 26.54 5.20 7.86
CA VAL A 233 25.64 4.32 8.62
C VAL A 233 26.28 3.99 9.97
N GLN A 234 25.54 4.17 11.07
CA GLN A 234 25.98 3.78 12.42
C GLN A 234 25.91 2.26 12.58
N ASP A 235 26.93 1.68 13.23
CA ASP A 235 26.91 0.25 13.56
C ASP A 235 25.91 -0.02 14.71
N VAL A 236 24.97 -0.92 14.41
CA VAL A 236 23.93 -1.36 15.36
C VAL A 236 24.23 -2.78 15.80
N THR A 237 24.25 -3.03 17.09
CA THR A 237 24.44 -4.36 17.68
C THR A 237 23.14 -4.89 18.26
N MET A 238 22.96 -6.22 18.26
CA MET A 238 21.78 -6.88 18.85
C MET A 238 21.49 -6.42 20.29
N ARG A 239 22.53 -6.21 21.09
CA ARG A 239 22.38 -5.79 22.49
C ARG A 239 21.84 -4.37 22.63
N SER A 240 22.12 -3.50 21.64
CA SER A 240 21.65 -2.12 21.63
C SER A 240 20.17 -1.98 21.24
N LEU A 241 19.57 -3.03 20.65
CA LEU A 241 18.15 -3.04 20.22
C LEU A 241 17.15 -3.12 21.39
N MET A 242 17.60 -3.64 22.53
CA MET A 242 16.68 -3.90 23.65
C MET A 242 16.32 -2.60 24.38
N PRO A 243 15.01 -2.20 24.35
CA PRO A 243 14.55 -1.06 25.13
C PRO A 243 14.59 -1.36 26.63
N THR A 244 14.78 -0.33 27.42
CA THR A 244 14.68 -0.45 28.88
C THR A 244 13.22 -0.59 29.32
N ARG A 245 12.99 -1.07 30.54
CA ARG A 245 11.63 -1.13 31.11
C ARG A 245 10.96 0.24 31.16
N GLN A 246 11.74 1.30 31.37
CA GLN A 246 11.23 2.66 31.34
C GLN A 246 10.81 3.08 29.93
N ASP A 247 11.58 2.72 28.90
CA ASP A 247 11.24 3.01 27.50
C ASP A 247 9.90 2.35 27.13
N VAL A 248 9.72 1.07 27.48
CA VAL A 248 8.48 0.33 27.24
C VAL A 248 7.30 0.99 27.97
N LYS A 249 7.46 1.33 29.24
CA LYS A 249 6.41 2.00 30.04
C LYS A 249 6.01 3.34 29.41
N THR A 250 6.98 4.12 28.96
CA THR A 250 6.74 5.42 28.33
C THR A 250 6.06 5.26 26.97
N ALA A 251 6.43 4.26 26.18
CA ALA A 251 5.87 3.99 24.86
C ALA A 251 4.46 3.39 24.88
N THR A 252 4.01 2.74 25.98
CA THR A 252 2.77 1.95 26.02
C THR A 252 1.53 2.78 25.64
N ALA A 253 1.31 3.91 26.30
CA ALA A 253 0.13 4.75 26.03
C ALA A 253 0.17 5.40 24.63
N PRO A 254 1.32 5.95 24.15
CA PRO A 254 1.51 6.37 22.77
C PRO A 254 1.19 5.27 21.75
N THR A 255 1.67 4.05 21.97
CA THR A 255 1.40 2.90 21.09
C THR A 255 -0.10 2.61 20.99
N ILE A 256 -0.81 2.59 22.12
CA ILE A 256 -2.27 2.33 22.16
C ILE A 256 -3.01 3.43 21.38
N ARG A 257 -2.71 4.69 21.62
CA ARG A 257 -3.34 5.80 20.89
C ARG A 257 -2.99 5.75 19.41
N GLY A 258 -1.73 5.47 19.09
CA GLY A 258 -1.25 5.34 17.72
C GLY A 258 -2.00 4.25 16.96
N MET A 259 -2.08 3.03 17.51
CA MET A 259 -2.76 1.92 16.80
C MET A 259 -4.26 2.19 16.58
N ILE A 260 -4.95 2.86 17.52
CA ILE A 260 -6.37 3.23 17.35
C ILE A 260 -6.54 4.26 16.22
N ILE A 261 -5.71 5.33 16.23
CA ILE A 261 -5.72 6.36 15.18
C ILE A 261 -5.38 5.73 13.84
N GLY A 262 -4.35 4.87 13.80
CA GLY A 262 -3.91 4.19 12.59
C GLY A 262 -5.01 3.30 12.01
N ALA A 263 -5.62 2.46 12.84
CA ALA A 263 -6.70 1.58 12.42
C ALA A 263 -7.90 2.36 11.87
N ALA A 264 -8.31 3.43 12.54
CA ALA A 264 -9.40 4.29 12.08
C ALA A 264 -9.07 4.94 10.72
N CYS A 265 -7.84 5.47 10.56
CA CYS A 265 -7.41 6.06 9.29
C CYS A 265 -7.35 5.01 8.17
N GLY A 266 -6.84 3.79 8.43
CA GLY A 266 -6.73 2.77 7.39
C GLY A 266 -8.08 2.27 6.88
N ILE A 267 -9.10 2.20 7.74
CA ILE A 267 -10.47 1.85 7.33
C ILE A 267 -11.09 2.94 6.45
N LEU A 268 -10.73 4.21 6.66
CA LEU A 268 -11.29 5.33 5.91
C LEU A 268 -10.56 5.48 4.56
N PRO A 269 -11.26 5.31 3.42
CA PRO A 269 -10.66 5.51 2.11
C PRO A 269 -10.02 6.89 1.97
N GLY A 270 -8.83 6.93 1.36
CA GLY A 270 -8.12 8.17 1.06
C GLY A 270 -7.31 8.79 2.20
N THR A 271 -7.38 8.28 3.43
CA THR A 271 -6.53 8.81 4.52
C THR A 271 -5.14 8.20 4.52
N GLY A 272 -5.05 6.88 4.38
CA GLY A 272 -3.79 6.15 4.26
C GLY A 272 -2.85 6.25 5.47
N ALA A 273 -1.78 5.47 5.43
CA ALA A 273 -0.83 5.37 6.53
C ALA A 273 -0.01 6.67 6.78
N THR A 274 0.18 7.49 5.75
CA THR A 274 0.90 8.76 5.89
C THR A 274 0.15 9.72 6.81
N ILE A 275 -1.15 9.94 6.55
CA ILE A 275 -1.98 10.81 7.40
C ILE A 275 -2.07 10.23 8.80
N ALA A 276 -2.24 8.92 8.95
CA ALA A 276 -2.29 8.23 10.23
C ALA A 276 -1.04 8.52 11.08
N SER A 277 0.15 8.41 10.50
CA SER A 277 1.43 8.65 11.19
C SER A 277 1.55 10.10 11.66
N PHE A 278 1.28 11.07 10.78
CA PHE A 278 1.35 12.50 11.14
C PHE A 278 0.31 12.90 12.17
N LEU A 279 -0.93 12.41 12.02
CA LEU A 279 -2.02 12.68 12.97
C LEU A 279 -1.70 12.10 14.34
N SER A 280 -1.18 10.88 14.38
CA SER A 280 -0.79 10.22 15.63
C SER A 280 0.34 10.99 16.34
N TYR A 281 1.37 11.41 15.62
CA TYR A 281 2.45 12.24 16.17
C TYR A 281 1.93 13.57 16.72
N ALA A 282 1.10 14.28 15.96
CA ALA A 282 0.52 15.55 16.36
C ALA A 282 -0.38 15.40 17.60
N THR A 283 -1.18 14.33 17.65
CA THR A 283 -2.03 14.01 18.79
C THR A 283 -1.19 13.71 20.02
N GLU A 284 -0.16 12.88 19.88
CA GLU A 284 0.72 12.52 21.00
C GLU A 284 1.46 13.73 21.53
N LYS A 285 1.98 14.60 20.66
CA LYS A 285 2.61 15.86 21.05
C LYS A 285 1.69 16.77 21.86
N ARG A 286 0.40 16.83 21.50
CA ARG A 286 -0.61 17.63 22.24
C ARG A 286 -0.96 17.03 23.60
N LEU A 287 -0.96 15.71 23.73
CA LEU A 287 -1.31 15.00 24.96
C LEU A 287 -0.11 14.79 25.89
N SER A 288 1.11 14.98 25.39
CA SER A 288 2.33 14.82 26.17
C SER A 288 2.46 15.86 27.28
N ARG A 289 3.05 15.44 28.38
CA ARG A 289 3.47 16.36 29.45
C ARG A 289 4.69 17.19 29.09
N HIS A 290 5.39 16.81 28.01
CA HIS A 290 6.63 17.45 27.56
C HIS A 290 6.61 17.69 26.04
N PRO A 291 5.64 18.48 25.52
CA PRO A 291 5.49 18.72 24.08
C PRO A 291 6.73 19.41 23.47
N GLU A 292 7.50 20.12 24.27
CA GLU A 292 8.76 20.78 23.87
C GLU A 292 9.89 19.79 23.54
N LYS A 293 9.81 18.56 24.01
CA LYS A 293 10.82 17.52 23.73
C LYS A 293 10.61 16.80 22.40
N PHE A 294 9.45 16.96 21.77
CA PHE A 294 9.19 16.39 20.44
C PHE A 294 10.11 17.03 19.40
N GLY A 295 10.77 16.20 18.61
CA GLY A 295 11.83 16.60 17.68
C GLY A 295 13.24 16.55 18.28
N THR A 296 13.41 16.12 19.53
CA THR A 296 14.73 16.03 20.19
C THR A 296 15.19 14.58 20.43
N GLY A 297 14.40 13.60 20.05
CA GLY A 297 14.71 12.19 20.19
C GLY A 297 14.03 11.54 21.40
N ILE A 298 12.73 11.75 21.56
CA ILE A 298 11.92 11.08 22.59
C ILE A 298 11.22 9.84 22.02
N ILE A 299 10.95 8.89 22.91
CA ILE A 299 10.43 7.58 22.50
C ILE A 299 8.95 7.65 22.07
N GLU A 300 8.18 8.54 22.69
CA GLU A 300 6.77 8.79 22.34
C GLU A 300 6.63 9.27 20.89
N GLY A 301 7.61 10.09 20.43
CA GLY A 301 7.64 10.64 19.08
C GLY A 301 7.91 9.62 17.99
N ILE A 302 8.36 8.40 18.32
CA ILE A 302 8.47 7.28 17.39
C ILE A 302 7.41 6.21 17.63
N ALA A 303 7.02 5.97 18.89
CA ALA A 303 6.11 4.87 19.24
C ALA A 303 4.69 5.08 18.68
N ALA A 304 4.14 6.28 18.83
CA ALA A 304 2.80 6.58 18.36
C ALA A 304 2.68 6.53 16.82
N PRO A 305 3.52 7.23 16.04
CA PRO A 305 3.40 7.21 14.58
C PRO A 305 3.73 5.86 13.96
N GLU A 306 4.66 5.09 14.52
CA GLU A 306 4.99 3.77 13.96
C GLU A 306 3.89 2.73 14.24
N ALA A 307 3.28 2.76 15.42
CA ALA A 307 2.11 1.95 15.69
C ALA A 307 0.94 2.33 14.77
N ALA A 308 0.73 3.64 14.54
CA ALA A 308 -0.32 4.13 13.64
C ALA A 308 -0.07 3.75 12.18
N ASN A 309 1.17 3.86 11.71
CA ASN A 309 1.58 3.45 10.38
C ASN A 309 1.18 2.00 10.11
N ASN A 310 1.66 1.08 10.93
CA ASN A 310 1.46 -0.35 10.70
C ASN A 310 0.02 -0.79 10.98
N ALA A 311 -0.67 -0.14 11.91
CA ALA A 311 -2.10 -0.35 12.10
C ALA A 311 -2.91 0.09 10.87
N SER A 312 -2.59 1.24 10.28
CA SER A 312 -3.27 1.76 9.08
C SER A 312 -3.05 0.87 7.86
N VAL A 313 -1.81 0.39 7.65
CA VAL A 313 -1.46 -0.51 6.55
C VAL A 313 -2.29 -1.79 6.59
N GLN A 314 -2.43 -2.42 7.76
CA GLN A 314 -3.21 -3.65 7.89
C GLN A 314 -4.71 -3.40 7.83
N SER A 315 -5.21 -2.31 8.41
CA SER A 315 -6.64 -2.00 8.38
C SER A 315 -7.14 -1.50 7.02
N ALA A 316 -6.25 -1.02 6.14
CA ALA A 316 -6.59 -0.66 4.76
C ALA A 316 -7.07 -1.86 3.92
N PHE A 317 -6.72 -3.08 4.32
CA PHE A 317 -7.27 -4.30 3.71
C PHE A 317 -8.76 -4.50 4.02
N ILE A 318 -9.30 -3.90 5.09
CA ILE A 318 -10.72 -4.05 5.46
C ILE A 318 -11.62 -3.56 4.32
N PRO A 319 -11.64 -2.27 3.96
CA PRO A 319 -12.49 -1.80 2.87
C PRO A 319 -12.08 -2.38 1.51
N THR A 320 -10.80 -2.67 1.31
CA THR A 320 -10.29 -3.21 0.04
C THR A 320 -10.82 -4.60 -0.24
N LEU A 321 -10.77 -5.52 0.73
CA LEU A 321 -11.22 -6.89 0.56
C LEU A 321 -12.74 -7.05 0.68
N SER A 322 -13.40 -6.26 1.56
CA SER A 322 -14.84 -6.40 1.82
C SER A 322 -15.74 -5.58 0.88
N LEU A 323 -15.26 -4.43 0.39
CA LEU A 323 -16.04 -3.51 -0.45
C LEU A 323 -15.44 -3.32 -1.85
N GLY A 324 -14.18 -3.73 -2.07
CA GLY A 324 -13.45 -3.41 -3.31
C GLY A 324 -13.04 -1.94 -3.40
N ILE A 325 -12.97 -1.22 -2.27
CA ILE A 325 -12.58 0.19 -2.20
C ILE A 325 -11.20 0.29 -1.59
N PRO A 326 -10.20 0.78 -2.33
CA PRO A 326 -8.85 0.87 -1.79
C PRO A 326 -8.73 1.98 -0.76
N GLY A 327 -8.05 1.68 0.36
CA GLY A 327 -7.76 2.65 1.42
C GLY A 327 -6.67 3.65 1.03
N ASP A 328 -5.74 3.24 0.16
CA ASP A 328 -4.62 4.06 -0.32
C ASP A 328 -4.14 3.62 -1.72
N ALA A 329 -3.07 4.26 -2.21
CA ALA A 329 -2.50 3.98 -3.53
C ALA A 329 -1.98 2.55 -3.68
N VAL A 330 -1.41 1.98 -2.63
CA VAL A 330 -0.89 0.60 -2.65
C VAL A 330 -2.05 -0.38 -2.75
N MET A 331 -3.13 -0.14 -2.00
CA MET A 331 -4.36 -0.93 -2.08
C MET A 331 -4.99 -0.86 -3.47
N ALA A 332 -4.86 0.26 -4.19
CA ALA A 332 -5.32 0.36 -5.57
C ALA A 332 -4.57 -0.60 -6.51
N VAL A 333 -3.23 -0.68 -6.37
CA VAL A 333 -2.44 -1.65 -7.14
C VAL A 333 -2.75 -3.08 -6.71
N MET A 334 -3.00 -3.32 -5.42
CA MET A 334 -3.41 -4.62 -4.90
C MET A 334 -4.77 -5.07 -5.47
N LEU A 335 -5.73 -4.14 -5.62
CA LEU A 335 -6.98 -4.43 -6.34
C LEU A 335 -6.72 -4.83 -7.79
N GLY A 336 -5.81 -4.12 -8.46
CA GLY A 336 -5.36 -4.48 -9.81
C GLY A 336 -4.76 -5.88 -9.85
N ALA A 337 -3.94 -6.26 -8.85
CA ALA A 337 -3.39 -7.61 -8.74
C ALA A 337 -4.49 -8.67 -8.61
N LEU A 338 -5.49 -8.46 -7.74
CA LEU A 338 -6.64 -9.35 -7.62
C LEU A 338 -7.37 -9.52 -8.95
N MET A 339 -7.64 -8.41 -9.64
CA MET A 339 -8.35 -8.43 -10.93
C MET A 339 -7.57 -9.15 -12.04
N ILE A 340 -6.23 -9.01 -12.08
CA ILE A 340 -5.36 -9.73 -13.02
C ILE A 340 -5.45 -11.25 -12.81
N HIS A 341 -5.60 -11.68 -11.56
CA HIS A 341 -5.81 -13.08 -11.21
C HIS A 341 -7.27 -13.55 -11.35
N GLY A 342 -8.15 -12.73 -11.94
CA GLY A 342 -9.56 -13.06 -12.12
C GLY A 342 -10.39 -13.04 -10.83
N ILE A 343 -9.86 -12.44 -9.77
CA ILE A 343 -10.52 -12.35 -8.47
C ILE A 343 -11.28 -11.04 -8.40
N ALA A 344 -12.60 -11.12 -8.26
CA ALA A 344 -13.44 -9.95 -8.05
C ALA A 344 -13.27 -9.46 -6.61
N PRO A 345 -12.73 -8.22 -6.37
CA PRO A 345 -12.65 -7.66 -5.04
C PRO A 345 -14.05 -7.31 -4.50
N GLY A 346 -14.16 -7.23 -3.18
CA GLY A 346 -15.43 -6.91 -2.52
C GLY A 346 -16.10 -8.12 -1.88
N PRO A 347 -17.41 -8.07 -1.60
CA PRO A 347 -18.12 -9.11 -0.83
C PRO A 347 -18.02 -10.50 -1.44
N ALA A 348 -17.94 -10.59 -2.77
CA ALA A 348 -17.79 -11.85 -3.50
C ALA A 348 -16.50 -12.60 -3.09
N LEU A 349 -15.42 -11.88 -2.79
CA LEU A 349 -14.17 -12.48 -2.33
C LEU A 349 -14.37 -13.25 -1.03
N VAL A 350 -15.07 -12.64 -0.07
CA VAL A 350 -15.29 -13.22 1.26
C VAL A 350 -16.20 -14.45 1.18
N THR A 351 -17.20 -14.44 0.29
CA THR A 351 -18.24 -15.48 0.22
C THR A 351 -17.94 -16.57 -0.80
N GLN A 352 -17.33 -16.24 -1.93
CA GLN A 352 -17.07 -17.18 -3.01
C GLN A 352 -15.66 -17.76 -3.00
N GLN A 353 -14.71 -17.06 -2.38
CA GLN A 353 -13.30 -17.49 -2.24
C GLN A 353 -12.81 -17.39 -0.79
N PRO A 354 -13.50 -17.99 0.17
CA PRO A 354 -13.15 -17.89 1.59
C PRO A 354 -11.75 -18.42 1.90
N GLU A 355 -11.28 -19.41 1.16
CA GLU A 355 -9.94 -19.98 1.31
C GLU A 355 -8.85 -18.94 1.02
N LEU A 356 -8.97 -18.20 -0.07
CA LEU A 356 -8.05 -17.11 -0.41
C LEU A 356 -8.13 -16.01 0.64
N PHE A 357 -9.34 -15.58 1.00
CA PHE A 357 -9.55 -14.51 1.97
C PHE A 357 -8.93 -14.84 3.33
N TRP A 358 -9.24 -16.01 3.91
CA TRP A 358 -8.70 -16.41 5.21
C TRP A 358 -7.22 -16.78 5.13
N GLY A 359 -6.76 -17.39 4.02
CA GLY A 359 -5.35 -17.69 3.77
C GLY A 359 -4.51 -16.40 3.79
N LEU A 360 -5.00 -15.35 3.14
CA LEU A 360 -4.36 -14.03 3.12
C LEU A 360 -4.30 -13.42 4.53
N ILE A 361 -5.40 -13.41 5.28
CA ILE A 361 -5.43 -12.88 6.65
C ILE A 361 -4.48 -13.65 7.59
N MET A 362 -4.46 -14.97 7.48
CA MET A 362 -3.55 -15.79 8.29
C MET A 362 -2.08 -15.55 7.92
N SER A 363 -1.80 -15.30 6.64
CA SER A 363 -0.45 -14.92 6.19
C SER A 363 0.04 -13.61 6.80
N PHE A 364 -0.86 -12.68 7.15
CA PHE A 364 -0.47 -11.43 7.81
C PHE A 364 0.09 -11.66 9.21
N TRP A 365 -0.45 -12.62 9.96
CA TRP A 365 0.12 -13.04 11.24
C TRP A 365 1.53 -13.60 11.07
N ILE A 366 1.71 -14.47 10.09
CA ILE A 366 3.00 -15.10 9.78
C ILE A 366 4.00 -14.05 9.31
N GLY A 367 3.58 -13.16 8.40
CA GLY A 367 4.41 -12.07 7.89
C GLY A 367 4.81 -11.08 8.98
N ASN A 368 3.89 -10.75 9.89
CA ASN A 368 4.20 -9.88 11.03
C ASN A 368 5.23 -10.53 11.99
N LEU A 369 5.19 -11.86 12.16
CA LEU A 369 6.25 -12.60 12.87
C LEU A 369 7.57 -12.59 12.10
N PHE A 370 7.55 -12.79 10.78
CA PHE A 370 8.76 -12.68 9.96
C PHE A 370 9.40 -11.30 10.06
N LEU A 371 8.60 -10.23 10.16
CA LEU A 371 9.11 -8.87 10.36
C LEU A 371 9.88 -8.71 11.68
N LEU A 372 9.40 -9.33 12.76
CA LEU A 372 10.17 -9.36 14.02
C LEU A 372 11.52 -10.05 13.82
N LEU A 373 11.53 -11.22 13.14
CA LEU A 373 12.75 -11.99 12.87
C LEU A 373 13.74 -11.21 11.98
N LEU A 374 13.24 -10.50 10.98
CA LEU A 374 14.10 -9.75 10.05
C LEU A 374 14.65 -8.46 10.69
N ASN A 375 13.81 -7.73 11.42
CA ASN A 375 14.15 -6.38 11.92
C ASN A 375 14.72 -6.36 13.34
N LEU A 376 14.74 -7.47 14.08
CA LEU A 376 15.47 -7.57 15.34
C LEU A 376 16.80 -8.33 15.17
N PRO A 377 16.82 -9.66 14.96
CA PRO A 377 18.11 -10.37 14.90
C PRO A 377 18.92 -10.09 13.64
N LEU A 378 18.27 -9.83 12.49
CA LEU A 378 18.95 -9.65 11.20
C LEU A 378 19.18 -8.19 10.80
N ILE A 379 18.85 -7.22 11.65
CA ILE A 379 18.99 -5.79 11.34
C ILE A 379 20.40 -5.44 10.87
N GLY A 380 21.43 -6.01 11.46
CA GLY A 380 22.83 -5.77 11.09
C GLY A 380 23.16 -6.22 9.65
N LEU A 381 22.46 -7.25 9.12
CA LEU A 381 22.57 -7.65 7.73
C LEU A 381 21.90 -6.62 6.81
N PHE A 382 20.69 -6.22 7.15
CA PHE A 382 19.91 -5.26 6.37
C PHE A 382 20.56 -3.88 6.31
N VAL A 383 21.15 -3.42 7.40
CA VAL A 383 21.92 -2.15 7.45
C VAL A 383 23.09 -2.13 6.45
N ARG A 384 23.68 -3.31 6.12
CA ARG A 384 24.74 -3.40 5.09
C ARG A 384 24.23 -3.15 3.67
N ILE A 385 22.94 -3.43 3.40
CA ILE A 385 22.29 -3.21 2.09
C ILE A 385 22.24 -1.72 1.75
N LEU A 386 22.15 -0.83 2.75
CA LEU A 386 22.21 0.62 2.56
C LEU A 386 23.53 1.12 1.91
N LYS A 387 24.52 0.26 1.78
CA LYS A 387 25.81 0.58 1.12
C LYS A 387 25.81 0.29 -0.39
N ILE A 388 24.73 -0.32 -0.94
CA ILE A 388 24.66 -0.64 -2.38
C ILE A 388 24.43 0.67 -3.16
N PRO A 389 25.20 0.91 -4.25
CA PRO A 389 25.00 2.10 -5.08
C PRO A 389 23.68 2.04 -5.84
N TYR A 390 22.92 3.13 -5.79
CA TYR A 390 21.59 3.21 -6.40
C TYR A 390 21.58 3.06 -7.91
N ASP A 391 22.65 3.51 -8.61
CA ASP A 391 22.75 3.45 -10.08
C ASP A 391 22.60 2.02 -10.60
N ALA A 392 23.22 1.04 -9.93
CA ALA A 392 23.10 -0.36 -10.31
C ALA A 392 21.68 -0.91 -10.08
N LEU A 393 21.02 -0.48 -9.01
CA LEU A 393 19.65 -0.87 -8.70
C LEU A 393 18.66 -0.33 -9.74
N TYR A 394 18.76 0.95 -10.11
CA TYR A 394 17.85 1.57 -11.09
C TYR A 394 17.94 0.92 -12.47
N ILE A 395 19.15 0.59 -12.94
CA ILE A 395 19.32 -0.11 -14.23
C ILE A 395 18.64 -1.48 -14.18
N ALA A 396 18.89 -2.27 -13.14
CA ALA A 396 18.27 -3.58 -12.99
C ALA A 396 16.74 -3.47 -12.96
N MET A 397 16.21 -2.49 -12.22
CA MET A 397 14.77 -2.24 -12.12
C MET A 397 14.13 -1.92 -13.47
N LEU A 398 14.74 -1.03 -14.28
CA LEU A 398 14.22 -0.70 -15.61
C LEU A 398 14.18 -1.92 -16.54
N VAL A 399 15.21 -2.78 -16.49
CA VAL A 399 15.23 -4.03 -17.27
C VAL A 399 14.10 -4.95 -16.81
N PHE A 400 13.90 -5.14 -15.50
CA PHE A 400 12.81 -5.97 -14.98
C PHE A 400 11.43 -5.41 -15.31
N ILE A 401 11.24 -4.10 -15.29
CA ILE A 401 9.99 -3.45 -15.71
C ILE A 401 9.67 -3.78 -17.16
N CYS A 402 10.63 -3.58 -18.08
CA CYS A 402 10.42 -3.84 -19.50
C CYS A 402 10.12 -5.31 -19.79
N LEU A 403 10.90 -6.23 -19.20
CA LEU A 403 10.70 -7.67 -19.35
C LEU A 403 9.35 -8.11 -18.75
N GLY A 404 9.04 -7.60 -17.56
CA GLY A 404 7.80 -7.96 -16.87
C GLY A 404 6.56 -7.55 -17.65
N VAL A 405 6.48 -6.30 -18.07
CA VAL A 405 5.33 -5.79 -18.85
C VAL A 405 5.17 -6.55 -20.17
N TYR A 406 6.27 -6.77 -20.89
CA TYR A 406 6.24 -7.54 -22.14
C TYR A 406 5.69 -8.96 -21.92
N SER A 407 6.11 -9.62 -20.84
CA SER A 407 5.76 -11.02 -20.57
C SER A 407 4.27 -11.25 -20.29
N ILE A 408 3.49 -10.23 -19.89
CA ILE A 408 2.07 -10.37 -19.55
C ILE A 408 1.20 -10.56 -20.81
N ARG A 409 1.40 -9.69 -21.82
CA ARG A 409 0.58 -9.67 -23.04
C ARG A 409 1.38 -9.99 -24.30
N ASN A 410 2.70 -10.21 -24.20
CA ASN A 410 3.63 -10.36 -25.33
C ASN A 410 3.51 -9.23 -26.36
N ASN A 411 3.24 -8.01 -25.89
CA ASN A 411 2.98 -6.85 -26.71
C ASN A 411 4.00 -5.73 -26.42
N VAL A 412 4.73 -5.32 -27.45
CA VAL A 412 5.72 -4.22 -27.35
C VAL A 412 5.02 -2.87 -27.10
N PHE A 413 3.75 -2.73 -27.51
CA PHE A 413 2.98 -1.51 -27.28
C PHE A 413 2.89 -1.18 -25.78
N ASP A 414 2.76 -2.18 -24.91
CA ASP A 414 2.70 -1.96 -23.45
C ASP A 414 4.00 -1.36 -22.90
N ILE A 415 5.16 -1.62 -23.52
CA ILE A 415 6.43 -0.96 -23.16
C ILE A 415 6.38 0.53 -23.50
N PHE A 416 5.84 0.90 -24.67
CA PHE A 416 5.65 2.32 -25.01
C PHE A 416 4.68 3.00 -24.05
N VAL A 417 3.63 2.31 -23.61
CA VAL A 417 2.70 2.80 -22.58
C VAL A 417 3.44 3.07 -21.26
N VAL A 418 4.31 2.15 -20.82
CA VAL A 418 5.15 2.34 -19.61
C VAL A 418 6.03 3.59 -19.75
N VAL A 419 6.74 3.74 -20.87
CA VAL A 419 7.62 4.90 -21.09
C VAL A 419 6.83 6.19 -21.10
N PHE A 420 5.70 6.22 -21.81
CA PHE A 420 4.83 7.39 -21.88
C PHE A 420 4.33 7.79 -20.49
N PHE A 421 3.76 6.83 -19.72
CA PHE A 421 3.29 7.12 -18.37
C PHE A 421 4.42 7.35 -17.37
N GLY A 422 5.63 6.87 -17.64
CA GLY A 422 6.83 7.24 -16.89
C GLY A 422 7.15 8.72 -17.00
N ILE A 423 7.14 9.26 -18.23
CA ILE A 423 7.35 10.69 -18.48
C ILE A 423 6.20 11.53 -17.89
N VAL A 424 4.95 11.10 -18.10
CA VAL A 424 3.77 11.74 -17.50
C VAL A 424 3.86 11.75 -15.99
N GLY A 425 4.28 10.63 -15.37
CA GLY A 425 4.47 10.52 -13.93
C GLY A 425 5.51 11.49 -13.38
N VAL A 426 6.65 11.67 -14.06
CA VAL A 426 7.65 12.70 -13.70
C VAL A 426 7.02 14.10 -13.79
N ALA A 427 6.30 14.41 -14.87
CA ALA A 427 5.61 15.70 -15.01
C ALA A 427 4.57 15.91 -13.91
N MET A 428 3.85 14.84 -13.50
CA MET A 428 2.91 14.88 -12.39
C MET A 428 3.61 15.16 -11.06
N ILE A 429 4.75 14.51 -10.78
CA ILE A 429 5.55 14.76 -9.57
C ILE A 429 5.99 16.23 -9.53
N LEU A 430 6.57 16.74 -10.62
CA LEU A 430 7.03 18.14 -10.73
C LEU A 430 5.87 19.12 -10.60
N GLY A 431 4.72 18.83 -11.20
CA GLY A 431 3.50 19.65 -11.14
C GLY A 431 2.70 19.47 -9.84
N ARG A 432 3.12 18.59 -8.95
CA ARG A 432 2.38 18.20 -7.73
C ARG A 432 0.95 17.72 -8.04
N TYR A 433 0.82 16.86 -9.05
CA TYR A 433 -0.42 16.15 -9.37
C TYR A 433 -0.33 14.73 -8.77
N PRO A 434 -1.35 14.27 -8.01
CA PRO A 434 -1.30 12.94 -7.40
C PRO A 434 -1.60 11.85 -8.43
N ALA A 435 -0.68 10.88 -8.58
CA ALA A 435 -0.86 9.76 -9.52
C ALA A 435 -1.82 8.69 -9.00
N ALA A 436 -1.95 8.54 -7.68
CA ALA A 436 -2.82 7.53 -7.07
C ALA A 436 -4.31 7.71 -7.41
N PRO A 437 -4.91 8.92 -7.32
CA PRO A 437 -6.28 9.15 -7.78
C PRO A 437 -6.50 8.85 -9.26
N LEU A 438 -5.50 9.05 -10.12
CA LEU A 438 -5.58 8.67 -11.54
C LEU A 438 -5.71 7.15 -11.68
N LEU A 439 -4.88 6.38 -10.99
CA LEU A 439 -4.95 4.92 -11.03
C LEU A 439 -6.28 4.39 -10.49
N LEU A 440 -6.80 5.01 -9.43
CA LEU A 440 -8.11 4.65 -8.88
C LEU A 440 -9.24 4.97 -9.84
N GLY A 441 -9.22 6.12 -10.48
CA GLY A 441 -10.16 6.47 -11.55
C GLY A 441 -10.11 5.47 -12.69
N PHE A 442 -8.91 5.04 -13.09
CA PHE A 442 -8.71 4.03 -14.12
C PHE A 442 -9.34 2.69 -13.75
N LEU A 443 -9.14 2.21 -12.53
CA LEU A 443 -9.66 0.93 -12.04
C LEU A 443 -11.17 0.94 -11.84
N LEU A 444 -11.65 1.95 -11.14
CA LEU A 444 -13.04 2.02 -10.69
C LEU A 444 -13.97 2.66 -11.73
N GLY A 445 -13.43 3.37 -12.73
CA GLY A 445 -14.21 4.02 -13.79
C GLY A 445 -15.13 3.07 -14.56
N PRO A 446 -14.62 1.96 -15.11
CA PRO A 446 -15.46 0.96 -15.77
C PRO A 446 -16.54 0.37 -14.86
N MET A 447 -16.20 0.09 -13.59
CA MET A 447 -17.16 -0.41 -12.60
C MET A 447 -18.24 0.62 -12.26
N LEU A 448 -17.86 1.90 -12.16
CA LEU A 448 -18.79 3.02 -11.94
C LEU A 448 -19.80 3.11 -13.09
N GLU A 449 -19.30 3.08 -14.34
CA GLU A 449 -20.15 3.13 -15.54
C GLU A 449 -21.11 1.92 -15.59
N GLU A 450 -20.61 0.72 -15.36
CA GLU A 450 -21.40 -0.50 -15.39
C GLU A 450 -22.54 -0.46 -14.36
N ASN A 451 -22.25 -0.11 -13.11
CA ASN A 451 -23.28 -0.03 -12.07
C ASN A 451 -24.26 1.12 -12.32
N MET A 452 -23.79 2.27 -12.84
CA MET A 452 -24.69 3.35 -13.25
C MET A 452 -25.68 2.88 -14.34
N ARG A 453 -25.18 2.20 -15.38
CA ARG A 453 -26.01 1.68 -16.48
C ARG A 453 -27.02 0.63 -15.98
N ARG A 454 -26.57 -0.31 -15.14
CA ARG A 454 -27.45 -1.33 -14.54
C ARG A 454 -28.56 -0.70 -13.71
N ALA A 455 -28.23 0.30 -12.86
CA ALA A 455 -29.21 1.01 -12.05
C ALA A 455 -30.26 1.73 -12.94
N LEU A 456 -29.80 2.43 -13.99
CA LEU A 456 -30.67 3.12 -14.93
C LEU A 456 -31.53 2.15 -15.76
N LEU A 457 -31.04 0.96 -16.09
CA LEU A 457 -31.84 -0.06 -16.77
C LEU A 457 -32.96 -0.58 -15.85
N VAL A 458 -32.68 -0.82 -14.58
CA VAL A 458 -33.67 -1.25 -13.57
C VAL A 458 -34.73 -0.17 -13.36
N SER A 459 -34.33 1.09 -13.26
CA SER A 459 -35.25 2.23 -13.07
C SER A 459 -35.91 2.74 -14.35
N ARG A 460 -35.66 2.12 -15.52
CA ARG A 460 -36.14 2.59 -16.83
C ARG A 460 -35.72 4.04 -17.16
N GLY A 461 -34.54 4.42 -16.72
CA GLY A 461 -33.96 5.75 -16.97
C GLY A 461 -34.26 6.79 -15.90
N ASP A 462 -34.90 6.42 -14.80
CA ASP A 462 -35.16 7.33 -13.70
C ASP A 462 -33.93 7.46 -12.79
N PHE A 463 -33.33 8.68 -12.74
CA PHE A 463 -32.18 8.99 -11.90
C PHE A 463 -32.51 9.06 -10.40
N SER A 464 -33.79 9.11 -10.01
CA SER A 464 -34.18 9.13 -8.59
C SER A 464 -33.75 7.88 -7.84
N ILE A 465 -33.45 6.77 -8.56
CA ILE A 465 -32.98 5.50 -7.98
C ILE A 465 -31.66 5.67 -7.19
N PHE A 466 -30.84 6.66 -7.51
CA PHE A 466 -29.61 6.94 -6.76
C PHE A 466 -29.82 7.72 -5.45
N VAL A 467 -31.05 8.19 -5.20
CA VAL A 467 -31.39 9.02 -4.04
C VAL A 467 -32.48 8.34 -3.17
N HIS A 468 -33.34 7.52 -3.78
CA HIS A 468 -34.49 6.88 -3.14
C HIS A 468 -34.45 5.35 -3.26
N GLY A 469 -33.26 4.75 -3.34
CA GLY A 469 -33.07 3.29 -3.41
C GLY A 469 -33.47 2.52 -2.18
#